data_80f661d737347967fccc8b335e82da7d
#
_entry.id   80f661d737347967fccc8b335e82da7d
#
_cell.length_a   1.000
_cell.length_b   1.000
_cell.length_c   1.000
_cell.angle_alpha   90.00
_cell.angle_beta   90.00
_cell.angle_gamma   90.00
#
_symmetry.space_group_name_H-M   'P 1'
#
loop_
_entity.id
_entity.type
_entity.pdbx_description
1 polymer ?
#
loop_
_entity_poly.entity_id
_entity_poly.type
_entity_poly.pdbx_seq_one_letter_code
_entity_poly.pdbx_strand_id
1 'polypeptide(L)'
;MSAQPTLCVRPADGYTARVPRYPLGYRRGTTQAQEENMYKILDRVDYSDDVYVQVIEAPAIAVACQPGQFIILRIDEEGERIPLTIADFDREAGTITIVVQAVGKTTRQLQRLGRGDSLANFIGPLGIPSEIEKVGTVICAGGGIGVAPIYPIARALKDVGNKVISIVAARNQNLLLWEDRMAEISDELIVTTDDGSRGRHCLVTEPLKELCEAGGIDLVYAIGPGVMMKFCAKTTQPYGVKTLVSLNSIMVDGTGMCGACRCSVGGQTKFVCVDGPEFDGHQVDFDQLLARQRQYLPQEKESLDAYLVNVGVTKVA
;
A
#
# COMPACT_ATOMS: atom_id res chain seq x y z
N MET A 1 -34.97 33.30 -34.18
CA MET A 1 -35.18 32.20 -33.21
C MET A 1 -34.86 30.92 -33.92
N SER A 2 -33.64 30.47 -33.85
CA SER A 2 -33.13 29.27 -34.55
C SER A 2 -32.74 28.23 -33.53
N ALA A 3 -33.45 27.11 -33.55
CA ALA A 3 -33.14 25.93 -32.75
C ALA A 3 -31.99 25.15 -33.40
N GLN A 4 -30.94 24.84 -32.65
CA GLN A 4 -29.88 23.96 -33.06
C GLN A 4 -30.30 22.50 -32.83
N PRO A 5 -29.92 21.57 -33.73
CA PRO A 5 -30.27 20.15 -33.59
C PRO A 5 -29.31 19.42 -32.65
N THR A 6 -29.88 18.68 -31.70
CA THR A 6 -29.21 17.73 -30.83
C THR A 6 -28.78 16.54 -31.67
N LEU A 7 -27.47 16.26 -31.76
CA LEU A 7 -26.94 15.03 -32.35
C LEU A 7 -27.25 13.85 -31.42
N CYS A 8 -28.15 12.99 -31.86
CA CYS A 8 -28.43 11.71 -31.23
C CYS A 8 -27.52 10.63 -31.91
N VAL A 9 -26.47 10.20 -31.23
CA VAL A 9 -25.65 9.07 -31.66
C VAL A 9 -26.40 7.78 -31.28
N ARG A 10 -26.82 7.00 -32.26
CA ARG A 10 -27.34 5.67 -32.06
C ARG A 10 -26.20 4.68 -31.84
N PRO A 11 -26.22 3.84 -30.80
CA PRO A 11 -25.32 2.68 -30.70
C PRO A 11 -25.83 1.59 -31.64
N ALA A 12 -24.94 1.00 -32.40
CA ALA A 12 -25.17 -0.23 -33.13
C ALA A 12 -25.10 -1.40 -32.14
N ASP A 13 -25.99 -2.38 -32.40
CA ASP A 13 -26.01 -3.74 -31.89
C ASP A 13 -26.37 -4.01 -30.41
N GLY A 14 -27.69 -4.21 -30.19
CA GLY A 14 -28.27 -5.43 -29.64
C GLY A 14 -27.98 -5.80 -28.16
N TYR A 15 -27.57 -4.93 -27.23
CA TYR A 15 -27.43 -5.27 -25.82
C TYR A 15 -28.42 -4.48 -24.96
N THR A 16 -29.58 -5.06 -24.70
CA THR A 16 -30.53 -4.53 -23.70
C THR A 16 -30.14 -5.03 -22.30
N ALA A 17 -29.15 -4.38 -21.68
CA ALA A 17 -28.93 -4.55 -20.25
C ALA A 17 -30.10 -3.87 -19.51
N ARG A 18 -30.96 -4.65 -18.86
CA ARG A 18 -31.93 -4.14 -17.89
C ARG A 18 -31.14 -3.62 -16.68
N VAL A 19 -30.96 -2.32 -16.60
CA VAL A 19 -30.48 -1.68 -15.37
C VAL A 19 -31.58 -1.87 -14.31
N PRO A 20 -31.27 -2.46 -13.15
CA PRO A 20 -32.23 -2.54 -12.05
C PRO A 20 -32.59 -1.13 -11.61
N ARG A 21 -33.86 -0.76 -11.66
CA ARG A 21 -34.35 0.48 -11.04
C ARG A 21 -34.30 0.28 -9.53
N TYR A 22 -33.30 0.85 -8.87
CA TYR A 22 -33.32 1.01 -7.43
C TYR A 22 -34.44 1.98 -7.06
N PRO A 23 -35.30 1.66 -6.09
CA PRO A 23 -36.35 2.58 -5.66
C PRO A 23 -35.71 3.83 -5.06
N LEU A 24 -36.07 5.00 -5.59
CA LEU A 24 -35.78 6.30 -5.00
C LEU A 24 -36.56 6.41 -3.68
N GLY A 25 -35.94 6.00 -2.59
CA GLY A 25 -36.54 5.99 -1.27
C GLY A 25 -35.56 5.52 -0.22
N TYR A 26 -34.33 6.05 -0.24
CA TYR A 26 -33.39 5.80 0.86
C TYR A 26 -33.88 6.57 2.09
N ARG A 27 -34.76 5.93 2.88
CA ARG A 27 -35.02 6.39 4.25
C ARG A 27 -33.73 6.17 5.03
N ARG A 28 -33.25 7.22 5.71
CA ARG A 28 -32.18 7.09 6.70
C ARG A 28 -32.58 6.00 7.67
N GLY A 29 -31.91 4.85 7.57
CA GLY A 29 -32.05 3.74 8.51
C GLY A 29 -31.59 4.21 9.89
N THR A 30 -32.25 3.69 10.90
CA THR A 30 -31.95 3.93 12.30
C THR A 30 -30.50 3.53 12.63
N THR A 31 -29.91 4.19 13.60
CA THR A 31 -28.54 4.06 14.11
C THR A 31 -28.03 2.61 14.32
N GLN A 32 -28.89 1.65 14.57
CA GLN A 32 -28.52 0.22 14.71
C GLN A 32 -28.06 -0.44 13.40
N ALA A 33 -28.65 -0.13 12.25
CA ALA A 33 -28.23 -0.70 10.96
C ALA A 33 -26.90 -0.11 10.44
N GLN A 34 -26.48 1.05 10.97
CA GLN A 34 -25.17 1.64 10.69
C GLN A 34 -24.08 1.02 11.55
N GLU A 35 -24.35 0.62 12.80
CA GLU A 35 -23.41 -0.06 13.68
C GLU A 35 -23.07 -1.48 13.21
N GLU A 36 -23.99 -2.17 12.52
CA GLU A 36 -23.78 -3.52 11.98
C GLU A 36 -22.83 -3.57 10.77
N ASN A 37 -22.50 -2.42 10.15
CA ASN A 37 -21.64 -2.34 8.95
C ASN A 37 -20.28 -1.66 9.21
N MET A 38 -19.89 -1.46 10.46
CA MET A 38 -18.62 -0.82 10.80
C MET A 38 -17.52 -1.84 11.06
N TYR A 39 -16.33 -1.56 10.56
CA TYR A 39 -15.14 -2.41 10.76
C TYR A 39 -14.46 -2.08 12.07
N LYS A 40 -14.47 -3.02 13.02
CA LYS A 40 -13.92 -2.80 14.37
C LYS A 40 -12.41 -2.95 14.41
N ILE A 41 -11.75 -2.07 15.14
CA ILE A 41 -10.36 -2.19 15.51
C ILE A 41 -10.29 -3.11 16.73
N LEU A 42 -9.72 -4.30 16.56
CA LEU A 42 -9.61 -5.32 17.61
C LEU A 42 -8.37 -5.12 18.47
N ASP A 43 -7.30 -4.61 17.87
CA ASP A 43 -6.04 -4.37 18.56
C ASP A 43 -5.25 -3.25 17.91
N ARG A 44 -4.35 -2.64 18.71
CA ARG A 44 -3.42 -1.61 18.26
C ARG A 44 -2.10 -1.71 19.00
N VAL A 45 -0.99 -1.59 18.27
CA VAL A 45 0.37 -1.54 18.81
C VAL A 45 1.10 -0.34 18.21
N ASP A 46 1.62 0.54 19.07
CA ASP A 46 2.47 1.66 18.65
C ASP A 46 3.94 1.21 18.59
N TYR A 47 4.57 1.36 17.43
CA TYR A 47 5.98 1.04 17.20
C TYR A 47 6.89 2.25 17.46
N SER A 48 6.42 3.43 17.11
CA SER A 48 7.07 4.70 17.36
C SER A 48 6.02 5.81 17.45
N ASP A 49 6.44 7.06 17.66
CA ASP A 49 5.53 8.22 17.70
C ASP A 49 4.68 8.37 16.44
N ASP A 50 5.19 7.89 15.29
CA ASP A 50 4.53 8.04 14.00
C ASP A 50 4.15 6.71 13.32
N VAL A 51 4.58 5.54 13.83
CA VAL A 51 4.30 4.23 13.22
C VAL A 51 3.50 3.35 14.18
N TYR A 52 2.37 2.85 13.72
CA TYR A 52 1.49 1.98 14.49
C TYR A 52 0.88 0.87 13.63
N VAL A 53 0.47 -0.18 14.29
CA VAL A 53 -0.21 -1.35 13.71
C VAL A 53 -1.63 -1.40 14.24
N GLN A 54 -2.58 -1.69 13.38
CA GLN A 54 -3.97 -1.97 13.77
C GLN A 54 -4.41 -3.31 13.20
N VAL A 55 -5.13 -4.07 14.01
CA VAL A 55 -5.79 -5.32 13.64
C VAL A 55 -7.29 -5.04 13.53
N ILE A 56 -7.87 -5.30 12.37
CA ILE A 56 -9.24 -4.92 12.03
C ILE A 56 -10.06 -6.16 11.73
N GLU A 57 -11.26 -6.24 12.29
CA GLU A 57 -12.22 -7.30 12.00
C GLU A 57 -12.79 -7.10 10.60
N ALA A 58 -12.44 -8.00 9.67
CA ALA A 58 -12.85 -7.94 8.27
C ALA A 58 -12.88 -9.35 7.65
N PRO A 59 -13.74 -10.26 8.11
CA PRO A 59 -13.70 -11.68 7.76
C PRO A 59 -13.83 -11.94 6.26
N ALA A 60 -14.68 -11.23 5.57
CA ALA A 60 -14.83 -11.38 4.13
C ALA A 60 -13.57 -11.02 3.35
N ILE A 61 -12.85 -9.98 3.80
CA ILE A 61 -11.58 -9.57 3.20
C ILE A 61 -10.47 -10.55 3.58
N ALA A 62 -10.40 -10.97 4.84
CA ALA A 62 -9.38 -11.91 5.33
C ALA A 62 -9.40 -13.25 4.58
N VAL A 63 -10.60 -13.78 4.28
CA VAL A 63 -10.74 -15.02 3.51
C VAL A 63 -10.29 -14.85 2.06
N ALA A 64 -10.58 -13.70 1.44
CA ALA A 64 -10.35 -13.45 0.01
C ALA A 64 -8.96 -12.91 -0.31
N CYS A 65 -8.29 -12.24 0.63
CA CYS A 65 -7.04 -11.55 0.35
C CYS A 65 -5.85 -12.49 0.13
N GLN A 66 -4.90 -11.96 -0.65
CA GLN A 66 -3.63 -12.60 -0.97
C GLN A 66 -2.49 -11.58 -0.78
N PRO A 67 -1.22 -12.04 -0.67
CA PRO A 67 -0.07 -11.14 -0.57
C PRO A 67 -0.03 -10.09 -1.67
N GLY A 68 0.46 -8.90 -1.38
CA GLY A 68 0.60 -7.79 -2.32
C GLY A 68 -0.66 -6.95 -2.52
N GLN A 69 -1.81 -7.39 -2.02
CA GLN A 69 -3.06 -6.64 -2.11
C GLN A 69 -3.19 -5.55 -1.03
N PHE A 70 -4.10 -4.63 -1.26
CA PHE A 70 -4.35 -3.49 -0.39
C PHE A 70 -5.85 -3.28 -0.13
N ILE A 71 -6.17 -2.35 0.75
CA ILE A 71 -7.53 -1.88 1.02
C ILE A 71 -7.64 -0.37 0.82
N ILE A 72 -8.84 0.11 0.65
CA ILE A 72 -9.19 1.54 0.82
C ILE A 72 -10.00 1.66 2.10
N LEU A 73 -9.54 2.48 3.03
CA LEU A 73 -10.29 2.79 4.24
C LEU A 73 -10.81 4.24 4.25
N ARG A 74 -11.86 4.44 5.03
CA ARG A 74 -12.42 5.75 5.38
C ARG A 74 -12.84 5.71 6.84
N ILE A 75 -12.39 6.70 7.62
CA ILE A 75 -12.60 6.73 9.07
C ILE A 75 -14.07 6.98 9.41
N ASP A 76 -14.68 7.98 8.79
CA ASP A 76 -16.06 8.43 9.00
C ASP A 76 -16.70 8.87 7.69
N GLU A 77 -17.96 9.31 7.71
CA GLU A 77 -18.72 9.71 6.53
C GLU A 77 -18.12 10.92 5.78
N GLU A 78 -17.38 11.78 6.47
CA GLU A 78 -16.71 12.96 5.92
C GLU A 78 -15.22 12.71 5.65
N GLY A 79 -14.72 11.54 6.04
CA GLY A 79 -13.32 11.15 5.96
C GLY A 79 -12.82 10.96 4.53
N GLU A 80 -11.55 11.24 4.34
CA GLU A 80 -10.85 10.93 3.09
C GLU A 80 -10.68 9.42 2.92
N ARG A 81 -10.65 8.98 1.67
CA ARG A 81 -10.31 7.60 1.31
C ARG A 81 -8.81 7.48 1.14
N ILE A 82 -8.20 6.55 1.85
CA ILE A 82 -6.76 6.29 1.73
C ILE A 82 -6.48 4.82 1.46
N PRO A 83 -5.52 4.51 0.56
CA PRO A 83 -5.06 3.16 0.33
C PRO A 83 -4.08 2.75 1.42
N LEU A 84 -4.22 1.54 1.96
CA LEU A 84 -3.24 0.92 2.85
C LEU A 84 -3.04 -0.53 2.44
N THR A 85 -1.79 -0.97 2.41
CA THR A 85 -1.46 -2.35 2.08
C THR A 85 -1.88 -3.29 3.20
N ILE A 86 -2.37 -4.47 2.83
CA ILE A 86 -2.60 -5.56 3.77
C ILE A 86 -1.23 -6.11 4.19
N ALA A 87 -0.83 -5.79 5.43
CA ALA A 87 0.47 -6.15 5.97
C ALA A 87 0.49 -7.59 6.52
N ASP A 88 -0.65 -8.07 6.99
CA ASP A 88 -0.87 -9.45 7.40
C ASP A 88 -2.37 -9.75 7.44
N PHE A 89 -2.73 -11.03 7.48
CA PHE A 89 -4.12 -11.48 7.59
C PHE A 89 -4.21 -12.83 8.27
N ASP A 90 -5.29 -13.03 9.00
CA ASP A 90 -5.66 -14.30 9.60
C ASP A 90 -7.07 -14.68 9.11
N ARG A 91 -7.13 -15.78 8.34
CA ARG A 91 -8.38 -16.26 7.74
C ARG A 91 -9.31 -16.92 8.76
N GLU A 92 -8.76 -17.53 9.80
CA GLU A 92 -9.53 -18.21 10.86
C GLU A 92 -10.10 -17.19 11.82
N ALA A 93 -9.28 -16.21 12.26
CA ALA A 93 -9.72 -15.11 13.10
C ALA A 93 -10.56 -14.07 12.34
N GLY A 94 -10.53 -14.07 11.00
CA GLY A 94 -11.24 -13.11 10.16
C GLY A 94 -10.66 -11.69 10.28
N THR A 95 -9.34 -11.54 10.41
CA THR A 95 -8.70 -10.25 10.67
C THR A 95 -7.73 -9.83 9.58
N ILE A 96 -7.62 -8.52 9.42
CA ILE A 96 -6.65 -7.84 8.56
C ILE A 96 -5.76 -6.97 9.45
N THR A 97 -4.46 -7.06 9.23
CA THR A 97 -3.46 -6.20 9.87
C THR A 97 -2.98 -5.14 8.88
N ILE A 98 -3.03 -3.88 9.30
CA ILE A 98 -2.45 -2.74 8.59
C ILE A 98 -1.36 -2.10 9.42
N VAL A 99 -0.31 -1.62 8.74
CA VAL A 99 0.74 -0.79 9.36
C VAL A 99 0.64 0.59 8.75
N VAL A 100 0.62 1.60 9.61
CA VAL A 100 0.35 2.98 9.21
C VAL A 100 1.45 3.89 9.73
N GLN A 101 1.91 4.80 8.87
CA GLN A 101 2.75 5.92 9.27
C GLN A 101 1.93 7.20 9.30
N ALA A 102 1.91 7.87 10.44
CA ALA A 102 1.12 9.09 10.69
C ALA A 102 1.79 10.32 10.06
N VAL A 103 1.69 10.46 8.75
CA VAL A 103 2.34 11.54 7.98
C VAL A 103 1.38 12.66 7.56
N GLY A 104 0.08 12.39 7.43
CA GLY A 104 -0.93 13.33 6.99
C GLY A 104 -2.13 13.41 7.94
N LYS A 105 -3.10 14.27 7.63
CA LYS A 105 -4.32 14.47 8.43
C LYS A 105 -5.01 13.14 8.72
N THR A 106 -5.38 12.38 7.70
CA THR A 106 -6.15 11.14 7.82
C THR A 106 -5.41 10.07 8.62
N THR A 107 -4.10 9.88 8.37
CA THR A 107 -3.30 8.91 9.12
C THR A 107 -3.10 9.31 10.59
N ARG A 108 -3.06 10.62 10.90
CA ARG A 108 -3.06 11.11 12.29
C ARG A 108 -4.44 11.03 12.96
N GLN A 109 -5.52 11.17 12.21
CA GLN A 109 -6.87 10.90 12.74
C GLN A 109 -7.01 9.41 13.07
N LEU A 110 -6.60 8.53 12.16
CA LEU A 110 -6.61 7.08 12.35
C LEU A 110 -5.72 6.67 13.55
N GLN A 111 -4.60 7.37 13.77
CA GLN A 111 -3.72 7.15 14.91
C GLN A 111 -4.42 7.36 16.26
N ARG A 112 -5.50 8.14 16.33
CA ARG A 112 -6.26 8.37 17.58
C ARG A 112 -7.26 7.27 17.87
N LEU A 113 -7.55 6.42 16.90
CA LEU A 113 -8.45 5.29 17.05
C LEU A 113 -7.69 4.08 17.61
N GLY A 114 -8.29 3.39 18.55
CA GLY A 114 -7.74 2.24 19.22
C GLY A 114 -8.72 1.07 19.30
N ARG A 115 -8.39 0.11 20.14
CA ARG A 115 -9.24 -1.07 20.37
C ARG A 115 -10.65 -0.68 20.80
N GLY A 116 -11.63 -1.18 20.03
CA GLY A 116 -13.06 -0.93 20.25
C GLY A 116 -13.63 0.18 19.40
N ASP A 117 -12.80 1.03 18.79
CA ASP A 117 -13.24 2.00 17.78
C ASP A 117 -13.52 1.30 16.47
N SER A 118 -14.19 2.01 15.56
CA SER A 118 -14.65 1.45 14.29
C SER A 118 -14.39 2.39 13.11
N LEU A 119 -14.24 1.81 11.92
CA LEU A 119 -14.06 2.51 10.65
C LEU A 119 -15.34 2.44 9.82
N ALA A 120 -15.71 3.55 9.18
CA ALA A 120 -16.93 3.63 8.36
C ALA A 120 -16.84 2.77 7.08
N ASN A 121 -15.67 2.73 6.44
CA ASN A 121 -15.46 1.89 5.28
C ASN A 121 -14.07 1.21 5.31
N PHE A 122 -14.05 -0.04 4.88
CA PHE A 122 -12.84 -0.85 4.71
C PHE A 122 -13.07 -1.76 3.50
N ILE A 123 -12.62 -1.32 2.33
CA ILE A 123 -12.95 -1.93 1.04
C ILE A 123 -11.74 -2.69 0.52
N GLY A 124 -11.93 -3.96 0.19
CA GLY A 124 -10.87 -4.84 -0.32
C GLY A 124 -11.32 -6.29 -0.45
N PRO A 125 -10.39 -7.21 -0.80
CA PRO A 125 -9.03 -6.89 -1.23
C PRO A 125 -9.04 -6.22 -2.60
N LEU A 126 -8.10 -5.30 -2.82
CA LEU A 126 -7.93 -4.56 -4.07
C LEU A 126 -6.52 -4.81 -4.64
N GLY A 127 -6.37 -4.56 -5.93
CA GLY A 127 -5.12 -4.80 -6.67
C GLY A 127 -4.93 -6.27 -7.08
N ILE A 128 -4.02 -6.48 -8.00
CA ILE A 128 -3.58 -7.81 -8.43
C ILE A 128 -2.69 -8.39 -7.33
N PRO A 129 -2.94 -9.61 -6.85
CA PRO A 129 -2.05 -10.25 -5.87
C PRO A 129 -0.65 -10.50 -6.45
N SER A 130 0.35 -10.56 -5.58
CA SER A 130 1.71 -10.94 -5.95
C SER A 130 1.74 -12.34 -6.58
N GLU A 131 2.56 -12.48 -7.62
CA GLU A 131 2.82 -13.77 -8.25
C GLU A 131 3.75 -14.59 -7.34
N ILE A 132 3.21 -15.64 -6.71
CA ILE A 132 3.94 -16.47 -5.77
C ILE A 132 4.29 -17.81 -6.44
N GLU A 133 5.51 -17.90 -6.93
CA GLU A 133 6.05 -19.09 -7.59
C GLU A 133 7.42 -19.48 -7.04
N LYS A 134 7.79 -20.74 -7.21
CA LYS A 134 9.14 -21.21 -6.89
C LYS A 134 10.06 -20.85 -8.04
N VAL A 135 10.83 -19.78 -7.88
CA VAL A 135 11.78 -19.28 -8.88
C VAL A 135 13.26 -19.53 -8.53
N GLY A 136 13.55 -19.76 -7.24
CA GLY A 136 14.93 -20.00 -6.76
C GLY A 136 15.30 -19.09 -5.59
N THR A 137 16.25 -18.17 -5.78
CA THR A 137 16.67 -17.20 -4.74
C THR A 137 16.00 -15.86 -4.97
N VAL A 138 15.27 -15.39 -3.96
CA VAL A 138 14.54 -14.12 -4.02
C VAL A 138 15.05 -13.16 -2.97
N ILE A 139 15.29 -11.91 -3.37
CA ILE A 139 15.58 -10.80 -2.44
C ILE A 139 14.29 -10.03 -2.16
N CYS A 140 13.97 -9.86 -0.89
CA CYS A 140 12.84 -9.05 -0.40
C CYS A 140 13.38 -7.79 0.31
N ALA A 141 13.49 -6.67 -0.41
CA ALA A 141 14.04 -5.41 0.11
C ALA A 141 12.93 -4.46 0.55
N GLY A 142 12.76 -4.28 1.86
CA GLY A 142 11.78 -3.39 2.49
C GLY A 142 12.42 -2.13 3.08
N GLY A 143 11.91 -0.94 2.71
CA GLY A 143 12.39 0.33 3.25
C GLY A 143 11.37 1.05 4.13
N GLY A 144 11.73 1.32 5.39
CA GLY A 144 10.83 1.91 6.37
C GLY A 144 9.54 1.13 6.50
N ILE A 145 8.38 1.79 6.34
CA ILE A 145 7.07 1.13 6.38
C ILE A 145 6.88 0.09 5.27
N GLY A 146 7.68 0.12 4.20
CA GLY A 146 7.65 -0.86 3.11
C GLY A 146 8.00 -2.30 3.53
N VAL A 147 8.52 -2.50 4.73
CA VAL A 147 8.70 -3.85 5.32
C VAL A 147 7.35 -4.52 5.56
N ALA A 148 6.32 -3.75 5.94
CA ALA A 148 4.98 -4.29 6.19
C ALA A 148 4.36 -4.99 4.97
N PRO A 149 4.27 -4.36 3.78
CA PRO A 149 3.77 -5.04 2.58
C PRO A 149 4.67 -6.17 2.09
N ILE A 150 5.99 -6.12 2.34
CA ILE A 150 6.89 -7.18 1.88
C ILE A 150 6.79 -8.46 2.72
N TYR A 151 6.39 -8.34 3.99
CA TYR A 151 6.29 -9.48 4.91
C TYR A 151 5.38 -10.62 4.40
N PRO A 152 4.12 -10.40 4.02
CA PRO A 152 3.26 -11.49 3.51
C PRO A 152 3.77 -12.06 2.18
N ILE A 153 4.43 -11.25 1.35
CA ILE A 153 5.03 -11.72 0.09
C ILE A 153 6.22 -12.64 0.38
N ALA A 154 7.14 -12.20 1.24
CA ALA A 154 8.32 -12.98 1.62
C ALA A 154 7.95 -14.31 2.27
N ARG A 155 6.94 -14.30 3.18
CA ARG A 155 6.38 -15.49 3.80
C ARG A 155 5.85 -16.48 2.75
N ALA A 156 5.00 -16.00 1.85
CA ALA A 156 4.42 -16.85 0.82
C ALA A 156 5.48 -17.40 -0.16
N LEU A 157 6.48 -16.59 -0.53
CA LEU A 157 7.61 -17.07 -1.36
C LEU A 157 8.44 -18.13 -0.64
N LYS A 158 8.63 -17.99 0.67
CA LYS A 158 9.30 -19.00 1.50
C LYS A 158 8.51 -20.31 1.54
N ASP A 159 7.19 -20.21 1.75
CA ASP A 159 6.30 -21.38 1.86
C ASP A 159 6.29 -22.23 0.59
N VAL A 160 6.43 -21.65 -0.59
CA VAL A 160 6.55 -22.40 -1.86
C VAL A 160 7.97 -22.90 -2.14
N GLY A 161 8.91 -22.69 -1.21
CA GLY A 161 10.26 -23.28 -1.23
C GLY A 161 11.32 -22.47 -1.97
N ASN A 162 11.19 -21.16 -2.05
CA ASN A 162 12.28 -20.27 -2.45
C ASN A 162 13.31 -20.11 -1.32
N LYS A 163 14.54 -19.77 -1.68
CA LYS A 163 15.50 -19.18 -0.75
C LYS A 163 15.19 -17.68 -0.65
N VAL A 164 14.81 -17.21 0.53
CA VAL A 164 14.45 -15.81 0.77
C VAL A 164 15.57 -15.09 1.51
N ILE A 165 16.11 -14.04 0.88
CA ILE A 165 17.05 -13.10 1.49
C ILE A 165 16.30 -11.79 1.70
N SER A 166 16.15 -11.36 2.96
CA SER A 166 15.46 -10.11 3.27
C SER A 166 16.44 -8.99 3.59
N ILE A 167 16.19 -7.81 3.05
CA ILE A 167 16.89 -6.57 3.41
C ILE A 167 15.88 -5.64 4.07
N VAL A 168 16.05 -5.38 5.36
CA VAL A 168 15.24 -4.42 6.11
C VAL A 168 16.03 -3.15 6.29
N ALA A 169 15.55 -2.05 5.69
CA ALA A 169 16.26 -0.78 5.64
C ALA A 169 15.43 0.33 6.29
N ALA A 170 16.06 1.21 7.05
CA ALA A 170 15.44 2.40 7.62
C ALA A 170 16.45 3.55 7.75
N ARG A 171 15.97 4.78 7.98
CA ARG A 171 16.85 5.91 8.26
C ARG A 171 17.61 5.76 9.59
N ASN A 172 16.96 5.17 10.59
CA ASN A 172 17.52 4.90 11.91
C ASN A 172 16.81 3.71 12.57
N GLN A 173 17.36 3.23 13.70
CA GLN A 173 16.84 2.08 14.43
C GLN A 173 15.38 2.23 14.90
N ASN A 174 14.90 3.44 15.21
CA ASN A 174 13.53 3.67 15.69
C ASN A 174 12.47 3.51 14.58
N LEU A 175 12.91 3.47 13.32
CA LEU A 175 12.05 3.28 12.16
C LEU A 175 12.18 1.87 11.56
N LEU A 176 12.99 0.99 12.15
CA LEU A 176 13.04 -0.42 11.78
C LEU A 176 11.72 -1.09 12.21
N LEU A 177 11.10 -1.76 11.28
CA LEU A 177 9.81 -2.44 11.47
C LEU A 177 9.99 -3.94 11.31
N TRP A 178 9.45 -4.73 12.23
CA TRP A 178 9.31 -6.18 12.12
C TRP A 178 10.62 -6.95 11.81
N GLU A 179 11.76 -6.48 12.35
CA GLU A 179 13.05 -7.15 12.18
C GLU A 179 12.95 -8.65 12.59
N ASP A 180 12.38 -8.93 13.77
CA ASP A 180 12.23 -10.29 14.28
C ASP A 180 11.33 -11.14 13.37
N ARG A 181 10.17 -10.58 12.96
CA ARG A 181 9.23 -11.29 12.06
C ARG A 181 9.86 -11.59 10.70
N MET A 182 10.66 -10.67 10.16
CA MET A 182 11.37 -10.88 8.90
C MET A 182 12.49 -11.93 9.06
N ALA A 183 13.17 -11.97 10.22
CA ALA A 183 14.19 -12.99 10.51
C ALA A 183 13.59 -14.40 10.54
N GLU A 184 12.38 -14.56 11.10
CA GLU A 184 11.71 -15.87 11.21
C GLU A 184 11.37 -16.50 9.85
N ILE A 185 11.08 -15.68 8.84
CA ILE A 185 10.63 -16.15 7.51
C ILE A 185 11.75 -16.15 6.45
N SER A 186 12.93 -15.62 6.78
CA SER A 186 14.04 -15.47 5.83
C SER A 186 15.13 -16.49 6.07
N ASP A 187 15.81 -16.93 5.01
CA ASP A 187 17.05 -17.72 5.13
C ASP A 187 18.23 -16.84 5.53
N GLU A 188 18.17 -15.56 5.16
CA GLU A 188 19.16 -14.57 5.52
C GLU A 188 18.47 -13.22 5.71
N LEU A 189 18.81 -12.50 6.77
CA LEU A 189 18.33 -11.15 7.04
C LEU A 189 19.49 -10.17 7.10
N ILE A 190 19.42 -9.13 6.28
CA ILE A 190 20.35 -8.02 6.29
C ILE A 190 19.61 -6.78 6.79
N VAL A 191 20.09 -6.18 7.87
CA VAL A 191 19.53 -4.94 8.43
C VAL A 191 20.47 -3.79 8.12
N THR A 192 19.92 -2.68 7.62
CA THR A 192 20.67 -1.46 7.32
C THR A 192 19.99 -0.24 7.90
N THR A 193 20.78 0.73 8.38
CA THR A 193 20.30 2.06 8.73
C THR A 193 21.19 3.13 8.11
N ASP A 194 20.55 4.21 7.61
CA ASP A 194 21.28 5.29 6.94
C ASP A 194 22.25 6.02 7.89
N ASP A 195 21.94 6.04 9.20
CA ASP A 195 22.76 6.66 10.24
C ASP A 195 23.69 5.69 10.99
N GLY A 196 23.63 4.38 10.68
CA GLY A 196 24.45 3.36 11.33
C GLY A 196 24.00 2.99 12.76
N SER A 197 22.84 3.42 13.21
CA SER A 197 22.34 3.14 14.57
C SER A 197 21.98 1.67 14.81
N ARG A 198 21.72 0.88 13.73
CA ARG A 198 21.47 -0.55 13.78
C ARG A 198 21.88 -1.23 12.47
N GLY A 199 22.47 -2.43 12.58
CA GLY A 199 22.90 -3.21 11.42
C GLY A 199 24.05 -2.54 10.65
N ARG A 200 24.02 -2.60 9.32
CA ARG A 200 25.04 -1.97 8.45
C ARG A 200 24.74 -0.50 8.26
N HIS A 201 25.78 0.34 8.33
CA HIS A 201 25.70 1.78 8.00
C HIS A 201 25.77 1.97 6.49
N CYS A 202 24.67 1.79 5.80
CA CYS A 202 24.59 1.93 4.35
C CYS A 202 23.14 2.02 3.87
N LEU A 203 22.95 2.42 2.63
CA LEU A 203 21.66 2.38 1.96
C LEU A 203 21.32 0.94 1.53
N VAL A 204 20.02 0.64 1.37
CA VAL A 204 19.52 -0.65 0.90
C VAL A 204 20.16 -1.13 -0.40
N THR A 205 20.59 -0.20 -1.25
CA THR A 205 21.19 -0.50 -2.55
C THR A 205 22.58 -1.11 -2.46
N GLU A 206 23.31 -0.92 -1.35
CA GLU A 206 24.65 -1.50 -1.18
C GLU A 206 24.60 -3.02 -1.03
N PRO A 207 23.91 -3.60 -0.01
CA PRO A 207 23.79 -5.04 0.10
C PRO A 207 23.05 -5.64 -1.10
N LEU A 208 22.06 -4.94 -1.68
CA LEU A 208 21.40 -5.39 -2.90
C LEU A 208 22.38 -5.55 -4.07
N LYS A 209 23.29 -4.62 -4.24
CA LYS A 209 24.33 -4.65 -5.26
C LYS A 209 25.31 -5.81 -5.01
N GLU A 210 25.80 -5.97 -3.78
CA GLU A 210 26.72 -7.05 -3.40
C GLU A 210 26.12 -8.44 -3.72
N LEU A 211 24.83 -8.65 -3.39
CA LEU A 211 24.12 -9.88 -3.70
C LEU A 211 23.97 -10.12 -5.21
N CYS A 212 23.66 -9.07 -5.98
CA CYS A 212 23.57 -9.17 -7.44
C CYS A 212 24.95 -9.45 -8.07
N GLU A 213 26.03 -8.86 -7.54
CA GLU A 213 27.41 -9.11 -8.00
C GLU A 213 27.86 -10.54 -7.70
N ALA A 214 27.46 -11.10 -6.57
CA ALA A 214 27.71 -12.49 -6.22
C ALA A 214 26.97 -13.48 -7.14
N GLY A 215 25.88 -13.05 -7.76
CA GLY A 215 25.07 -13.83 -8.69
C GLY A 215 24.12 -14.82 -8.01
N GLY A 216 23.34 -15.54 -8.83
CA GLY A 216 22.41 -16.55 -8.34
C GLY A 216 21.12 -15.97 -7.74
N ILE A 217 20.76 -14.73 -8.09
CA ILE A 217 19.51 -14.08 -7.70
C ILE A 217 18.54 -14.16 -8.89
N ASP A 218 17.36 -14.71 -8.65
CA ASP A 218 16.35 -14.93 -9.68
C ASP A 218 15.28 -13.82 -9.69
N LEU A 219 14.98 -13.22 -8.54
CA LEU A 219 13.94 -12.20 -8.40
C LEU A 219 14.25 -11.24 -7.25
N VAL A 220 13.92 -9.96 -7.43
CA VAL A 220 13.96 -8.94 -6.39
C VAL A 220 12.57 -8.32 -6.23
N TYR A 221 12.08 -8.26 -5.01
CA TYR A 221 11.00 -7.36 -4.60
C TYR A 221 11.60 -6.17 -3.88
N ALA A 222 11.27 -4.96 -4.30
CA ALA A 222 11.70 -3.74 -3.62
C ALA A 222 10.48 -2.87 -3.31
N ILE A 223 10.15 -2.71 -2.02
CA ILE A 223 8.97 -1.98 -1.56
C ILE A 223 9.38 -0.94 -0.51
N GLY A 224 9.00 0.31 -0.75
CA GLY A 224 9.36 1.44 0.11
C GLY A 224 9.10 2.78 -0.54
N PRO A 225 9.78 3.84 -0.12
CA PRO A 225 9.69 5.14 -0.78
C PRO A 225 10.01 5.06 -2.27
N GLY A 226 9.29 5.83 -3.10
CA GLY A 226 9.46 5.80 -4.56
C GLY A 226 10.91 6.04 -5.02
N VAL A 227 11.65 6.88 -4.30
CA VAL A 227 13.10 7.10 -4.56
C VAL A 227 13.91 5.83 -4.29
N MET A 228 13.63 5.11 -3.20
CA MET A 228 14.27 3.84 -2.89
C MET A 228 14.01 2.80 -3.99
N MET A 229 12.76 2.62 -4.38
CA MET A 229 12.37 1.67 -5.43
C MET A 229 13.06 2.00 -6.77
N LYS A 230 13.13 3.28 -7.13
CA LYS A 230 13.88 3.77 -8.31
C LYS A 230 15.34 3.32 -8.27
N PHE A 231 16.02 3.52 -7.14
CA PHE A 231 17.44 3.18 -7.02
C PHE A 231 17.66 1.66 -6.92
N CYS A 232 16.77 0.90 -6.27
CA CYS A 232 16.84 -0.57 -6.29
C CYS A 232 16.73 -1.11 -7.73
N ALA A 233 15.75 -0.63 -8.50
CA ALA A 233 15.60 -1.02 -9.91
C ALA A 233 16.84 -0.66 -10.75
N LYS A 234 17.41 0.54 -10.56
CA LYS A 234 18.67 0.93 -11.23
C LYS A 234 19.86 0.06 -10.82
N THR A 235 19.91 -0.39 -9.57
CA THR A 235 20.98 -1.24 -9.05
C THR A 235 20.93 -2.64 -9.67
N THR A 236 19.75 -3.22 -9.85
CA THR A 236 19.56 -4.58 -10.37
C THR A 236 19.65 -4.66 -11.89
N GLN A 237 19.34 -3.56 -12.60
CA GLN A 237 19.27 -3.50 -14.05
C GLN A 237 20.55 -3.99 -14.77
N PRO A 238 21.79 -3.60 -14.37
CA PRO A 238 23.01 -4.06 -15.03
C PRO A 238 23.23 -5.58 -14.95
N TYR A 239 22.61 -6.23 -13.95
CA TYR A 239 22.72 -7.68 -13.72
C TYR A 239 21.60 -8.47 -14.39
N GLY A 240 20.62 -7.79 -15.01
CA GLY A 240 19.47 -8.43 -15.66
C GLY A 240 18.53 -9.15 -14.71
N VAL A 241 18.58 -8.83 -13.41
CA VAL A 241 17.72 -9.46 -12.39
C VAL A 241 16.33 -8.84 -12.40
N LYS A 242 15.30 -9.66 -12.66
CA LYS A 242 13.89 -9.20 -12.62
C LYS A 242 13.61 -8.50 -11.27
N THR A 243 13.09 -7.29 -11.32
CA THR A 243 12.86 -6.49 -10.12
C THR A 243 11.43 -5.97 -10.11
N LEU A 244 10.65 -6.43 -9.15
CA LEU A 244 9.27 -5.99 -8.92
C LEU A 244 9.23 -4.91 -7.84
N VAL A 245 8.44 -3.88 -8.09
CA VAL A 245 8.22 -2.75 -7.18
C VAL A 245 6.74 -2.57 -6.94
N SER A 246 6.33 -2.32 -5.69
CA SER A 246 4.93 -2.03 -5.35
C SER A 246 4.72 -0.52 -5.27
N LEU A 247 3.99 0.05 -6.23
CA LEU A 247 3.85 1.49 -6.39
C LEU A 247 2.83 2.08 -5.42
N ASN A 248 3.23 3.15 -4.76
CA ASN A 248 2.44 3.90 -3.77
C ASN A 248 1.86 5.21 -4.37
N SER A 249 1.12 5.12 -5.46
CA SER A 249 0.46 6.27 -6.09
C SER A 249 -0.70 6.80 -5.26
N ILE A 250 -1.10 8.07 -5.52
CA ILE A 250 -2.34 8.63 -4.97
C ILE A 250 -3.51 7.81 -5.49
N MET A 251 -4.37 7.31 -4.60
CA MET A 251 -5.59 6.56 -4.92
C MET A 251 -6.80 7.14 -4.21
N VAL A 252 -7.97 7.09 -4.87
CA VAL A 252 -9.23 7.58 -4.33
C VAL A 252 -10.27 6.46 -4.27
N ASP A 253 -10.58 5.80 -5.40
CA ASP A 253 -11.61 4.75 -5.43
C ASP A 253 -11.05 3.32 -5.36
N GLY A 254 -9.84 3.10 -5.86
CA GLY A 254 -9.20 1.78 -5.87
C GLY A 254 -9.74 0.80 -6.92
N THR A 255 -10.66 1.21 -7.79
CA THR A 255 -11.38 0.34 -8.73
C THR A 255 -11.12 0.64 -10.21
N GLY A 256 -10.18 1.56 -10.49
CA GLY A 256 -9.81 1.95 -11.85
C GLY A 256 -10.69 3.02 -12.50
N MET A 257 -11.71 3.51 -11.81
CA MET A 257 -12.68 4.46 -12.41
C MET A 257 -12.16 5.90 -12.45
N CYS A 258 -11.52 6.39 -11.36
CA CYS A 258 -11.16 7.81 -11.24
C CYS A 258 -9.85 8.18 -11.95
N GLY A 259 -8.98 7.21 -12.26
CA GLY A 259 -7.68 7.44 -12.90
C GLY A 259 -6.66 8.23 -12.06
N ALA A 260 -6.91 8.46 -10.77
CA ALA A 260 -5.99 9.19 -9.89
C ALA A 260 -4.64 8.48 -9.75
N CYS A 261 -4.64 7.16 -9.74
CA CYS A 261 -3.47 6.30 -9.55
C CYS A 261 -2.67 5.99 -10.83
N ARG A 262 -2.95 6.71 -11.95
CA ARG A 262 -2.24 6.44 -13.21
C ARG A 262 -0.73 6.69 -13.09
N CYS A 263 0.04 5.79 -13.68
CA CYS A 263 1.49 5.88 -13.84
C CYS A 263 1.90 5.43 -15.23
N SER A 264 3.14 5.72 -15.64
CA SER A 264 3.71 5.22 -16.89
C SER A 264 4.61 4.02 -16.62
N VAL A 265 4.33 2.90 -17.27
CA VAL A 265 5.12 1.67 -17.20
C VAL A 265 5.34 1.16 -18.62
N GLY A 266 6.59 1.01 -19.04
CA GLY A 266 6.92 0.62 -20.41
C GLY A 266 6.36 1.58 -21.48
N GLY A 267 6.24 2.88 -21.16
CA GLY A 267 5.66 3.89 -22.04
C GLY A 267 4.12 3.83 -22.15
N GLN A 268 3.45 2.95 -21.40
CA GLN A 268 1.99 2.82 -21.37
C GLN A 268 1.43 3.38 -20.08
N THR A 269 0.25 4.01 -20.15
CA THR A 269 -0.50 4.40 -18.95
C THR A 269 -1.09 3.17 -18.30
N LYS A 270 -0.78 2.97 -17.01
CA LYS A 270 -1.34 1.94 -16.15
C LYS A 270 -2.05 2.57 -14.96
N PHE A 271 -3.08 1.89 -14.45
CA PHE A 271 -3.77 2.27 -13.21
C PHE A 271 -3.31 1.38 -12.08
N VAL A 272 -2.51 1.92 -11.16
CA VAL A 272 -1.86 1.14 -10.09
C VAL A 272 -2.86 0.32 -9.27
N CYS A 273 -4.08 0.80 -9.08
CA CYS A 273 -5.10 0.10 -8.30
C CYS A 273 -5.70 -1.16 -8.97
N VAL A 274 -5.64 -1.29 -10.29
CA VAL A 274 -6.23 -2.43 -11.03
C VAL A 274 -5.25 -3.14 -11.95
N ASP A 275 -4.17 -2.47 -12.42
CA ASP A 275 -3.12 -3.08 -13.22
C ASP A 275 -1.91 -3.52 -12.37
N GLY A 276 -1.88 -3.12 -11.07
CA GLY A 276 -0.83 -3.38 -10.10
C GLY A 276 -1.41 -3.80 -8.73
N PRO A 277 -0.75 -3.49 -7.62
CA PRO A 277 0.23 -2.41 -7.42
C PRO A 277 1.68 -2.75 -7.84
N GLU A 278 1.96 -4.00 -8.17
CA GLU A 278 3.30 -4.46 -8.51
C GLU A 278 3.57 -4.33 -10.02
N PHE A 279 4.77 -3.83 -10.34
CA PHE A 279 5.23 -3.65 -11.71
C PHE A 279 6.73 -3.97 -11.83
N ASP A 280 7.17 -4.27 -13.06
CA ASP A 280 8.59 -4.33 -13.38
C ASP A 280 9.24 -2.96 -13.16
N GLY A 281 10.09 -2.87 -12.13
CA GLY A 281 10.76 -1.63 -11.74
C GLY A 281 11.66 -1.04 -12.82
N HIS A 282 12.15 -1.85 -13.76
CA HIS A 282 12.95 -1.37 -14.88
C HIS A 282 12.12 -0.63 -15.94
N GLN A 283 10.79 -0.79 -15.92
CA GLN A 283 9.88 -0.16 -16.88
C GLN A 283 9.11 1.03 -16.31
N VAL A 284 9.17 1.25 -14.98
CA VAL A 284 8.43 2.34 -14.33
C VAL A 284 9.08 3.69 -14.60
N ASP A 285 8.28 4.68 -15.01
CA ASP A 285 8.67 6.08 -15.03
C ASP A 285 8.56 6.67 -13.60
N PHE A 286 9.62 6.48 -12.83
CA PHE A 286 9.68 6.98 -11.45
C PHE A 286 9.68 8.51 -11.36
N ASP A 287 10.17 9.22 -12.38
CA ASP A 287 10.18 10.69 -12.33
C ASP A 287 8.76 11.23 -12.44
N GLN A 288 7.95 10.66 -13.33
CA GLN A 288 6.52 10.95 -13.42
C GLN A 288 5.79 10.57 -12.11
N LEU A 289 6.05 9.37 -11.57
CA LEU A 289 5.42 8.92 -10.32
C LEU A 289 5.70 9.89 -9.17
N LEU A 290 6.97 10.25 -8.96
CA LEU A 290 7.40 11.16 -7.89
C LEU A 290 6.84 12.58 -8.09
N ALA A 291 6.76 13.07 -9.33
CA ALA A 291 6.14 14.35 -9.62
C ALA A 291 4.64 14.36 -9.27
N ARG A 292 3.94 13.26 -9.59
CA ARG A 292 2.52 13.11 -9.25
C ARG A 292 2.26 13.00 -7.76
N GLN A 293 3.10 12.30 -7.02
CA GLN A 293 3.00 12.21 -5.55
C GLN A 293 3.12 13.58 -4.87
N ARG A 294 3.83 14.51 -5.49
CA ARG A 294 4.01 15.87 -4.95
C ARG A 294 2.91 16.86 -5.33
N GLN A 295 1.96 16.44 -6.14
CA GLN A 295 0.95 17.31 -6.76
C GLN A 295 0.09 18.07 -5.74
N TYR A 296 -0.17 17.49 -4.57
CA TYR A 296 -1.06 18.04 -3.55
C TYR A 296 -0.37 18.37 -2.21
N LEU A 297 0.96 18.36 -2.16
CA LEU A 297 1.71 18.65 -0.92
C LEU A 297 1.30 19.96 -0.22
N PRO A 298 1.04 21.08 -0.94
CA PRO A 298 0.57 22.31 -0.27
C PRO A 298 -0.79 22.13 0.40
N GLN A 299 -1.75 21.49 -0.28
CA GLN A 299 -3.11 21.25 0.23
C GLN A 299 -3.09 20.23 1.37
N GLU A 300 -2.30 19.19 1.28
CA GLU A 300 -2.09 18.19 2.34
C GLU A 300 -1.53 18.86 3.60
N LYS A 301 -0.55 19.76 3.44
CA LYS A 301 0.02 20.52 4.55
C LYS A 301 -1.01 21.44 5.19
N GLU A 302 -1.77 22.20 4.40
CA GLU A 302 -2.83 23.10 4.89
C GLU A 302 -3.88 22.31 5.68
N SER A 303 -4.33 21.17 5.14
CA SER A 303 -5.30 20.29 5.78
C SER A 303 -4.78 19.72 7.10
N LEU A 304 -3.52 19.30 7.14
CA LEU A 304 -2.87 18.81 8.36
C LEU A 304 -2.70 19.92 9.40
N ASP A 305 -2.21 21.11 9.00
CA ASP A 305 -2.04 22.26 9.90
C ASP A 305 -3.37 22.66 10.55
N ALA A 306 -4.45 22.75 9.76
CA ALA A 306 -5.80 23.05 10.25
C ALA A 306 -6.28 21.97 11.25
N TYR A 307 -6.04 20.69 10.96
CA TYR A 307 -6.39 19.61 11.86
C TYR A 307 -5.63 19.70 13.19
N LEU A 308 -4.32 19.92 13.16
CA LEU A 308 -3.50 20.01 14.37
C LEU A 308 -3.93 21.16 15.28
N VAL A 309 -4.28 22.31 14.71
CA VAL A 309 -4.85 23.45 15.46
C VAL A 309 -6.16 23.05 16.15
N ASN A 310 -7.07 22.38 15.43
CA ASN A 310 -8.38 21.97 15.94
C ASN A 310 -8.27 20.95 17.09
N VAL A 311 -7.23 20.11 17.11
CA VAL A 311 -7.03 19.13 18.18
C VAL A 311 -6.11 19.62 19.30
N GLY A 312 -5.75 20.91 19.30
CA GLY A 312 -4.97 21.54 20.37
C GLY A 312 -3.47 21.20 20.36
N VAL A 313 -2.97 20.64 19.28
CA VAL A 313 -1.52 20.43 19.09
C VAL A 313 -0.94 21.72 18.53
N THR A 314 -0.35 22.54 19.40
CA THR A 314 0.36 23.76 18.99
C THR A 314 1.54 23.35 18.11
N LYS A 315 1.76 24.04 16.98
CA LYS A 315 2.92 23.81 16.11
C LYS A 315 4.17 23.73 16.96
N VAL A 316 4.86 22.60 16.92
CA VAL A 316 6.28 22.57 17.23
C VAL A 316 6.95 23.25 16.05
N ALA A 317 7.57 24.40 16.31
CA ALA A 317 8.21 25.31 15.37
C ALA A 317 9.37 24.62 14.63
#